data_1c947d9b1cfba2e32ca47b4d1ba7a37f
#
_entry.id   1c947d9b1cfba2e32ca47b4d1ba7a37f
#
_cell.length_a   1.000
_cell.length_b   1.000
_cell.length_c   1.000
_cell.angle_alpha   90.00
_cell.angle_beta   90.00
_cell.angle_gamma   90.00
#
_symmetry.space_group_name_H-M   'P 1'
#
loop_
_entity.id
_entity.type
_entity.pdbx_description
1 polymer ?
#
loop_
_entity_poly.entity_id
_entity_poly.type
_entity_poly.pdbx_seq_one_letter_code
_entity_poly.pdbx_strand_id
1 'polypeptide(L)'
;MYYVEKRIEVAMAHRLCLTYESKSSHLHGHNAIVTVYCKSETLNENGMVVDFSTVKDIVKGLLDHQYVNDKVDFNPTAENLARWICEQVPNCYKVTFQESRDNIATYEKE
;
A
#
# COMPACT_ATOMS: atom_id res chain seq x y z
N MET A 1 11.85 -16.42 -13.61
CA MET A 1 11.18 -15.49 -12.67
C MET A 1 10.42 -14.44 -13.44
N TYR A 2 9.15 -14.25 -13.09
CA TYR A 2 8.28 -13.24 -13.67
C TYR A 2 8.00 -12.15 -12.67
N TYR A 3 8.01 -10.90 -13.10
CA TYR A 3 7.77 -9.72 -12.28
C TYR A 3 6.63 -8.91 -12.87
N VAL A 4 5.71 -8.46 -12.02
CA VAL A 4 4.65 -7.54 -12.43
C VAL A 4 4.56 -6.41 -11.41
N GLU A 5 4.10 -5.25 -11.85
CA GLU A 5 3.82 -4.14 -10.96
C GLU A 5 2.51 -3.48 -11.33
N LYS A 6 1.79 -3.01 -10.32
CA LYS A 6 0.51 -2.31 -10.46
C LYS A 6 0.55 -1.03 -9.67
N ARG A 7 0.27 0.08 -10.33
CA ARG A 7 0.18 1.39 -9.70
C ARG A 7 -1.28 1.74 -9.50
N ILE A 8 -1.64 2.13 -8.28
CA ILE A 8 -3.01 2.43 -7.89
C ILE A 8 -3.03 3.75 -7.15
N GLU A 9 -3.90 4.68 -7.57
CA GLU A 9 -4.14 5.91 -6.82
C GLU A 9 -5.31 5.73 -5.88
N VAL A 10 -5.14 6.14 -4.62
CA VAL A 10 -6.18 6.06 -3.59
C VAL A 10 -6.32 7.40 -2.87
N ALA A 11 -7.55 7.78 -2.56
CA ALA A 11 -7.83 8.93 -1.71
C ALA A 11 -8.09 8.40 -0.30
N MET A 12 -7.24 8.78 0.66
CA MET A 12 -7.33 8.25 2.01
C MET A 12 -7.06 9.34 3.04
N ALA A 13 -7.48 9.10 4.26
CA ALA A 13 -7.21 9.98 5.38
C ALA A 13 -6.63 9.19 6.53
N HIS A 14 -5.76 9.82 7.30
CA HIS A 14 -5.18 9.22 8.49
C HIS A 14 -4.70 10.31 9.46
N ARG A 15 -4.35 9.88 10.66
CA ARG A 15 -3.57 10.67 11.59
C ARG A 15 -2.50 9.77 12.19
N LEU A 16 -1.34 10.35 12.48
CA LEU A 16 -0.23 9.61 13.07
C LEU A 16 -0.20 9.78 14.58
N CYS A 17 0.16 8.70 15.29
CA CYS A 17 0.41 8.73 16.73
C CYS A 17 1.91 8.96 16.92
N LEU A 18 2.28 10.20 17.31
CA LEU A 18 3.67 10.61 17.39
C LEU A 18 4.03 10.98 18.83
N THR A 19 5.30 10.87 19.17
CA THR A 19 5.84 11.27 20.48
C THR A 19 6.19 12.76 20.54
N TYR A 20 5.95 13.50 19.44
CA TYR A 20 6.23 14.93 19.33
C TYR A 20 5.09 15.62 18.59
N GLU A 21 4.99 16.94 18.72
CA GLU A 21 3.97 17.75 18.05
C GLU A 21 4.25 17.84 16.57
N SER A 22 3.23 17.58 15.74
CA SER A 22 3.34 17.63 14.29
C SER A 22 1.96 17.82 13.66
N LYS A 23 1.93 18.41 12.47
CA LYS A 23 0.71 18.48 11.66
C LYS A 23 0.17 17.08 11.36
N SER A 24 1.04 16.09 11.25
CA SER A 24 0.67 14.69 10.96
C SER A 24 -0.09 14.03 12.11
N SER A 25 -0.04 14.59 13.32
CA SER A 25 -0.83 14.13 14.47
C SER A 25 -2.31 14.49 14.35
N HIS A 26 -2.66 15.34 13.41
CA HIS A 26 -4.03 15.75 13.14
C HIS A 26 -4.56 15.01 11.92
N LEU A 27 -5.87 14.84 11.86
CA LEU A 27 -6.52 14.21 10.72
C LEU A 27 -6.16 14.98 9.44
N HIS A 28 -5.68 14.27 8.44
CA HIS A 28 -5.35 14.83 7.13
C HIS A 28 -5.52 13.77 6.05
N GLY A 29 -5.61 14.23 4.81
CA GLY A 29 -5.84 13.36 3.67
C GLY A 29 -4.75 13.45 2.62
N HIS A 30 -4.66 12.40 1.83
CA HIS A 30 -3.74 12.28 0.72
C HIS A 30 -4.41 11.62 -0.48
N ASN A 31 -3.98 11.99 -1.67
CA ASN A 31 -4.15 11.17 -2.87
C ASN A 31 -2.85 10.40 -3.03
N ALA A 32 -2.76 9.24 -2.40
CA ALA A 32 -1.56 8.44 -2.38
C ALA A 32 -1.46 7.59 -3.64
N ILE A 33 -0.22 7.36 -4.10
CA ILE A 33 0.05 6.42 -5.20
C ILE A 33 0.74 5.21 -4.59
N VAL A 34 0.07 4.07 -4.69
CA VAL A 34 0.57 2.79 -4.19
C VAL A 34 1.05 1.98 -5.39
N THR A 35 2.32 1.56 -5.38
CA THR A 35 2.83 0.65 -6.41
C THR A 35 3.13 -0.69 -5.75
N VAL A 36 2.47 -1.72 -6.26
CA VAL A 36 2.57 -3.09 -5.75
C VAL A 36 3.41 -3.91 -6.73
N TYR A 37 4.44 -4.59 -6.22
CA TYR A 37 5.36 -5.41 -7.00
C TYR A 37 5.19 -6.87 -6.59
N CYS A 38 4.86 -7.72 -7.56
CA CYS A 38 4.68 -9.15 -7.33
C CYS A 38 5.62 -9.94 -8.22
N LYS A 39 6.01 -11.14 -7.78
CA LYS A 39 6.87 -12.03 -8.56
C LYS A 39 6.50 -13.49 -8.33
N SER A 40 6.84 -14.32 -9.31
CA SER A 40 6.67 -15.77 -9.21
C SER A 40 7.59 -16.46 -10.20
N GLU A 41 8.08 -17.64 -9.83
CA GLU A 41 8.89 -18.47 -10.74
C GLU A 41 8.02 -19.06 -11.85
N THR A 42 6.72 -19.27 -11.56
CA THR A 42 5.78 -19.89 -12.47
C THR A 42 4.55 -19.02 -12.63
N LEU A 43 3.80 -19.25 -13.70
CA LEU A 43 2.52 -18.60 -13.95
C LEU A 43 1.39 -19.52 -13.51
N ASN A 44 0.25 -18.92 -13.13
CA ASN A 44 -0.93 -19.70 -12.80
C ASN A 44 -1.59 -20.26 -14.08
N GLU A 45 -2.73 -20.92 -13.92
CA GLU A 45 -3.48 -21.54 -15.03
C GLU A 45 -3.92 -20.54 -16.10
N ASN A 46 -3.99 -19.25 -15.76
CA ASN A 46 -4.37 -18.19 -16.69
C ASN A 46 -3.17 -17.47 -17.28
N GLY A 47 -1.94 -17.91 -16.98
CA GLY A 47 -0.73 -17.31 -17.50
C GLY A 47 -0.32 -16.04 -16.76
N MET A 48 -0.66 -15.91 -15.48
CA MET A 48 -0.43 -14.69 -14.69
C MET A 48 0.36 -14.99 -13.42
N VAL A 49 1.16 -14.02 -12.98
CA VAL A 49 1.71 -13.97 -11.62
C VAL A 49 0.57 -13.69 -10.64
N VAL A 50 -0.24 -12.70 -10.98
CA VAL A 50 -1.44 -12.29 -10.26
C VAL A 50 -2.25 -11.42 -11.22
N ASP A 51 -3.57 -11.41 -11.06
CA ASP A 51 -4.44 -10.56 -11.87
C ASP A 51 -4.30 -9.11 -11.40
N PHE A 52 -4.01 -8.19 -12.32
CA PHE A 52 -3.91 -6.76 -12.01
C PHE A 52 -5.20 -6.20 -11.38
N SER A 53 -6.36 -6.68 -11.83
CA SER A 53 -7.65 -6.26 -11.24
C SER A 53 -7.80 -6.70 -9.80
N THR A 54 -7.31 -7.89 -9.47
CA THR A 54 -7.30 -8.39 -8.09
C THR A 54 -6.45 -7.50 -7.20
N VAL A 55 -5.26 -7.13 -7.66
CA VAL A 55 -4.38 -6.23 -6.90
C VAL A 55 -5.06 -4.88 -6.67
N LYS A 56 -5.66 -4.31 -7.72
CA LYS A 56 -6.38 -3.03 -7.61
C LYS A 56 -7.51 -3.12 -6.59
N ASP A 57 -8.32 -4.16 -6.66
CA ASP A 57 -9.49 -4.31 -5.79
C ASP A 57 -9.07 -4.47 -4.33
N ILE A 58 -8.01 -5.22 -4.06
CA ILE A 58 -7.49 -5.38 -2.70
C ILE A 58 -7.03 -4.04 -2.15
N VAL A 59 -6.18 -3.33 -2.88
CA VAL A 59 -5.61 -2.06 -2.40
C VAL A 59 -6.69 -1.01 -2.22
N LYS A 60 -7.61 -0.87 -3.16
CA LYS A 60 -8.72 0.07 -3.03
C LYS A 60 -9.64 -0.29 -1.87
N GLY A 61 -9.91 -1.57 -1.68
CA GLY A 61 -10.72 -2.02 -0.55
C GLY A 61 -10.12 -1.70 0.80
N LEU A 62 -8.78 -1.68 0.89
CA LEU A 62 -8.08 -1.36 2.13
C LEU A 62 -8.04 0.14 2.42
N LEU A 63 -7.88 0.97 1.39
CA LEU A 63 -7.47 2.37 1.58
C LEU A 63 -8.41 3.39 0.96
N ASP A 64 -9.01 3.10 -0.20
CA ASP A 64 -9.70 4.14 -0.97
C ASP A 64 -10.96 4.62 -0.27
N HIS A 65 -11.09 5.93 -0.11
CA HIS A 65 -12.18 6.57 0.60
C HIS A 65 -12.31 6.10 2.05
N GLN A 66 -11.18 5.77 2.69
CA GLN A 66 -11.16 5.28 4.07
C GLN A 66 -10.45 6.25 5.01
N TYR A 67 -10.94 6.30 6.25
CA TYR A 67 -10.14 6.78 7.38
C TYR A 67 -9.36 5.57 7.91
N VAL A 68 -8.09 5.50 7.57
CA VAL A 68 -7.27 4.29 7.74
C VAL A 68 -7.13 3.89 9.20
N ASN A 69 -7.12 4.86 10.13
CA ASN A 69 -7.03 4.58 11.57
C ASN A 69 -8.19 3.70 12.08
N ASP A 70 -9.34 3.70 11.41
CA ASP A 70 -10.45 2.84 11.79
C ASP A 70 -10.24 1.38 11.36
N LYS A 71 -9.30 1.14 10.46
CA LYS A 71 -9.09 -0.19 9.86
C LYS A 71 -7.87 -0.91 10.40
N VAL A 72 -6.94 -0.21 11.03
CA VAL A 72 -5.68 -0.77 11.51
C VAL A 72 -5.48 -0.47 12.98
N ASP A 73 -4.71 -1.32 13.67
CA ASP A 73 -4.39 -1.16 15.09
C ASP A 73 -2.95 -0.68 15.32
N PHE A 74 -2.28 -0.30 14.26
CA PHE A 74 -0.90 0.23 14.30
C PHE A 74 -0.89 1.69 13.85
N ASN A 75 0.22 2.37 14.08
CA ASN A 75 0.43 3.75 13.61
C ASN A 75 0.50 3.75 12.07
N PRO A 76 -0.46 4.39 11.37
CA PRO A 76 -0.57 4.26 9.91
C PRO A 76 0.40 5.19 9.17
N THR A 77 1.70 5.05 9.44
CA THR A 77 2.75 5.70 8.68
C THR A 77 2.82 5.11 7.26
N ALA A 78 3.42 5.83 6.33
CA ALA A 78 3.63 5.32 4.97
C ALA A 78 4.39 3.99 4.99
N GLU A 79 5.39 3.86 5.87
CA GLU A 79 6.18 2.64 6.02
C GLU A 79 5.33 1.46 6.48
N ASN A 80 4.53 1.64 7.52
CA ASN A 80 3.67 0.59 8.05
C ASN A 80 2.55 0.24 7.08
N LEU A 81 2.01 1.22 6.36
CA LEU A 81 1.00 0.98 5.33
C LEU A 81 1.57 0.18 4.16
N ALA A 82 2.80 0.50 3.73
CA ALA A 82 3.45 -0.25 2.66
C ALA A 82 3.62 -1.73 3.05
N ARG A 83 4.07 -2.00 4.27
CA ARG A 83 4.21 -3.37 4.78
C ARG A 83 2.86 -4.08 4.85
N TRP A 84 1.87 -3.43 5.42
CA TRP A 84 0.54 -4.00 5.57
C TRP A 84 -0.06 -4.39 4.20
N ILE A 85 0.04 -3.50 3.21
CA ILE A 85 -0.44 -3.77 1.86
C ILE A 85 0.29 -4.98 1.27
N CYS A 86 1.61 -5.04 1.42
CA CYS A 86 2.42 -6.14 0.92
C CYS A 86 1.96 -7.48 1.49
N GLU A 87 1.55 -7.50 2.75
CA GLU A 87 1.07 -8.70 3.42
C GLU A 87 -0.30 -9.15 2.95
N GLN A 88 -1.08 -8.27 2.31
CA GLN A 88 -2.43 -8.58 1.85
C GLN A 88 -2.49 -9.05 0.40
N VAL A 89 -1.47 -8.81 -0.40
CA VAL A 89 -1.50 -9.08 -1.84
C VAL A 89 -0.74 -10.37 -2.16
N PRO A 90 -1.37 -11.31 -2.90
CA PRO A 90 -0.69 -12.55 -3.29
C PRO A 90 0.57 -12.28 -4.12
N ASN A 91 1.64 -13.02 -3.83
CA ASN A 91 2.92 -12.95 -4.53
C ASN A 91 3.63 -11.59 -4.44
N CYS A 92 3.14 -10.69 -3.60
CA CYS A 92 3.76 -9.40 -3.41
C CYS A 92 5.06 -9.54 -2.62
N TYR A 93 6.10 -8.87 -3.09
CA TYR A 93 7.40 -8.84 -2.41
C TYR A 93 7.84 -7.42 -2.05
N LYS A 94 7.18 -6.41 -2.61
CA LYS A 94 7.58 -5.02 -2.42
C LYS A 94 6.40 -4.10 -2.67
N VAL A 95 6.29 -3.04 -1.88
CA VAL A 95 5.30 -1.97 -2.08
C VAL A 95 5.98 -0.62 -1.88
N THR A 96 5.74 0.32 -2.78
CA THR A 96 6.05 1.73 -2.55
C THR A 96 4.76 2.47 -2.24
N PHE A 97 4.79 3.28 -1.21
CA PHE A 97 3.68 4.12 -0.79
C PHE A 97 4.10 5.56 -0.94
N GLN A 98 3.62 6.22 -1.98
CA GLN A 98 3.88 7.62 -2.26
C GLN A 98 2.75 8.44 -1.64
N GLU A 99 3.00 8.98 -0.47
CA GLU A 99 2.03 9.73 0.31
C GLU A 99 1.75 11.09 -0.32
N SER A 100 2.80 11.72 -0.83
CA SER A 100 2.75 12.99 -1.51
C SER A 100 3.85 13.03 -2.57
N ARG A 101 3.93 14.13 -3.32
CA ARG A 101 4.88 14.23 -4.43
C ARG A 101 6.31 13.85 -4.05
N ASP A 102 6.77 14.28 -2.88
CA ASP A 102 8.17 14.15 -2.46
C ASP A 102 8.40 13.11 -1.36
N ASN A 103 7.34 12.46 -0.87
CA ASN A 103 7.44 11.57 0.29
C ASN A 103 7.02 10.16 -0.08
N ILE A 104 8.00 9.28 -0.18
CA ILE A 104 7.80 7.89 -0.62
C ILE A 104 8.44 6.96 0.40
N ALA A 105 7.68 5.95 0.84
CA ALA A 105 8.21 4.86 1.64
C ALA A 105 8.17 3.57 0.83
N THR A 106 9.14 2.72 1.03
CA THR A 106 9.22 1.42 0.36
C THR A 106 9.40 0.34 1.41
N TYR A 107 8.58 -0.70 1.31
CA TYR A 107 8.77 -1.93 2.06
C TYR A 107 9.09 -3.06 1.09
N GLU A 108 10.12 -3.81 1.39
CA GLU A 108 10.49 -4.99 0.61
C GLU A 108 10.71 -6.17 1.55
N LYS A 109 10.10 -7.32 1.23
CA LYS A 109 10.31 -8.56 1.99
C LYS A 109 11.74 -9.05 1.79
N GLU A 110 12.30 -9.55 2.86
CA GLU A 110 13.62 -10.19 2.81
C GLU A 110 13.54 -11.62 2.30
#